data_1c3705b01d42c184f26222c96bb9f8ce
#
_entry.id   1c3705b01d42c184f26222c96bb9f8ce
#
_cell.length_a   1.000
_cell.length_b   1.000
_cell.length_c   1.000
_cell.angle_alpha   90.00
_cell.angle_beta   90.00
_cell.angle_gamma   90.00
#
_symmetry.space_group_name_H-M   'P 1'
#
loop_
_entity.id
_entity.type
_entity.pdbx_description
1 polymer ?
#
loop_
_entity_poly.entity_id
_entity_poly.type
_entity_poly.pdbx_seq_one_letter_code
_entity_poly.pdbx_strand_id
1 'polypeptide(L)'
;MVREFTMTDLSLYRNIGIFAHVDAGKTTTTERILKLTGKIHKTGEVHDGAATTDFMEQEQERGITIQSAATTCFWKDHRFNIIDTPGHVDFTVEVYRSLKVLDGGVGVFCGSGGVEPQSETNWRYANDSEVSRIIFVNKLDRVGADFLRVVEQVKKVLGAK
;
A
#
# COMPACT_ATOMS: atom_id res chain seq x y z
N MET A 1 -16.59 -26.53 -7.75
CA MET A 1 -17.24 -26.61 -6.42
C MET A 1 -17.32 -25.19 -5.89
N VAL A 2 -18.49 -24.57 -6.00
CA VAL A 2 -18.76 -23.20 -5.52
C VAL A 2 -18.84 -23.31 -4.00
N ARG A 3 -17.91 -22.72 -3.26
CA ARG A 3 -18.04 -22.59 -1.80
C ARG A 3 -19.20 -21.62 -1.56
N GLU A 4 -20.31 -22.13 -1.03
CA GLU A 4 -21.38 -21.31 -0.49
C GLU A 4 -20.78 -20.38 0.57
N PHE A 5 -21.02 -19.08 0.39
CA PHE A 5 -20.69 -18.08 1.39
C PHE A 5 -21.68 -18.20 2.54
N THR A 6 -21.44 -19.10 3.47
CA THR A 6 -22.00 -18.99 4.81
C THR A 6 -21.56 -17.66 5.43
N MET A 7 -22.44 -17.05 6.23
CA MET A 7 -22.22 -15.77 6.91
C MET A 7 -20.79 -15.71 7.46
N THR A 8 -19.96 -14.92 6.82
CA THR A 8 -18.52 -14.90 7.09
C THR A 8 -18.30 -14.14 8.37
N ASP A 9 -17.61 -14.73 9.31
CA ASP A 9 -17.24 -14.10 10.57
C ASP A 9 -16.43 -12.82 10.29
N LEU A 10 -17.00 -11.67 10.59
CA LEU A 10 -16.37 -10.36 10.37
C LEU A 10 -15.06 -10.21 11.16
N SER A 11 -14.89 -10.99 12.22
CA SER A 11 -13.63 -11.00 12.99
C SER A 11 -12.43 -11.47 12.17
N LEU A 12 -12.65 -12.18 11.06
CA LEU A 12 -11.62 -12.67 10.15
C LEU A 12 -11.35 -11.71 8.96
N TYR A 13 -12.05 -10.58 8.88
CA TYR A 13 -11.83 -9.58 7.83
C TYR A 13 -10.79 -8.55 8.27
N ARG A 14 -9.95 -8.14 7.33
CA ARG A 14 -8.97 -7.06 7.51
C ARG A 14 -8.90 -6.20 6.26
N ASN A 15 -9.19 -4.92 6.42
CA ASN A 15 -9.02 -3.91 5.40
C ASN A 15 -7.67 -3.22 5.61
N ILE A 16 -6.73 -3.43 4.72
CA ILE A 16 -5.36 -2.92 4.84
C ILE A 16 -5.10 -1.93 3.72
N GLY A 17 -4.72 -0.70 4.08
CA GLY A 17 -4.26 0.31 3.13
C GLY A 17 -2.76 0.24 2.88
N ILE A 18 -2.32 0.50 1.66
CA ILE A 18 -0.90 0.65 1.34
C ILE A 18 -0.65 2.09 0.91
N PHE A 19 0.18 2.80 1.66
CA PHE A 19 0.55 4.19 1.42
C PHE A 19 2.01 4.27 1.02
N ALA A 20 2.30 5.05 0.02
CA ALA A 20 3.67 5.22 -0.43
C ALA A 20 3.84 6.57 -1.11
N HIS A 21 5.07 7.09 -1.11
CA HIS A 21 5.49 8.10 -2.07
C HIS A 21 5.54 7.48 -3.48
N VAL A 22 5.40 8.32 -4.51
CA VAL A 22 5.61 7.90 -5.91
C VAL A 22 6.96 7.20 -6.03
N ASP A 23 7.01 6.12 -6.78
CA ASP A 23 8.19 5.28 -6.96
C ASP A 23 8.78 4.60 -5.71
N ALA A 24 8.15 4.65 -4.54
CA ALA A 24 8.60 3.87 -3.38
C ALA A 24 8.38 2.35 -3.55
N GLY A 25 7.58 1.94 -4.54
CA GLY A 25 7.27 0.54 -4.86
C GLY A 25 5.96 0.04 -4.25
N LYS A 26 4.96 0.91 -4.17
CA LYS A 26 3.61 0.58 -3.70
C LYS A 26 3.02 -0.59 -4.49
N THR A 27 2.84 -0.42 -5.80
CA THR A 27 2.27 -1.44 -6.70
C THR A 27 3.07 -2.75 -6.63
N THR A 28 4.40 -2.68 -6.65
CA THR A 28 5.26 -3.85 -6.52
C THR A 28 5.03 -4.59 -5.21
N THR A 29 4.87 -3.87 -4.10
CA THR A 29 4.61 -4.45 -2.77
C THR A 29 3.24 -5.13 -2.76
N THR A 30 2.19 -4.48 -3.28
CA THR A 30 0.85 -5.03 -3.42
C THR A 30 0.87 -6.33 -4.23
N GLU A 31 1.49 -6.33 -5.38
CA GLU A 31 1.58 -7.51 -6.24
C GLU A 31 2.36 -8.66 -5.60
N ARG A 32 3.41 -8.36 -4.84
CA ARG A 32 4.13 -9.38 -4.08
C ARG A 32 3.27 -10.03 -3.01
N ILE A 33 2.46 -9.26 -2.30
CA ILE A 33 1.48 -9.79 -1.34
C ILE A 33 0.47 -10.68 -2.07
N LEU A 34 -0.09 -10.24 -3.19
CA LEU A 34 -1.05 -11.02 -3.97
C LEU A 34 -0.45 -12.32 -4.52
N LYS A 35 0.82 -12.30 -4.90
CA LYS A 35 1.54 -13.50 -5.32
C LYS A 35 1.76 -14.47 -4.17
N LEU A 36 2.22 -13.99 -3.02
CA LEU A 36 2.47 -14.82 -1.84
C LEU A 36 1.19 -15.45 -1.29
N THR A 37 0.05 -14.78 -1.45
CA THR A 37 -1.27 -15.31 -1.06
C THR A 37 -1.91 -16.19 -2.15
N GLY A 38 -1.22 -16.42 -3.27
CA GLY A 38 -1.70 -17.25 -4.37
C GLY A 38 -2.83 -16.64 -5.21
N LYS A 39 -3.11 -15.34 -5.03
CA LYS A 39 -4.14 -14.63 -5.80
C LYS A 39 -3.71 -14.40 -7.24
N ILE A 40 -2.43 -14.14 -7.49
CA ILE A 40 -1.83 -14.01 -8.83
C ILE A 40 -0.65 -14.96 -8.99
N HIS A 41 -0.41 -15.41 -10.21
CA HIS A 41 0.68 -16.35 -10.52
C HIS A 41 1.96 -15.64 -10.98
N LYS A 42 1.82 -14.48 -11.62
CA LYS A 42 2.94 -13.64 -12.08
C LYS A 42 2.81 -12.25 -11.48
N THR A 43 3.93 -11.65 -11.13
CA THR A 43 3.99 -10.22 -10.79
C THR A 43 4.26 -9.45 -12.07
N GLY A 44 3.42 -8.45 -12.38
CA GLY A 44 3.71 -7.46 -13.40
C GLY A 44 4.68 -6.40 -12.86
N GLU A 45 5.57 -5.89 -13.70
CA GLU A 45 6.36 -4.72 -13.34
C GLU A 45 5.66 -3.45 -13.87
N VAL A 46 5.64 -2.39 -13.04
CA VAL A 46 4.98 -1.11 -13.39
C VAL A 46 5.56 -0.54 -14.68
N HIS A 47 6.88 -0.73 -14.91
CA HIS A 47 7.57 -0.24 -16.11
C HIS A 47 7.17 -0.98 -17.39
N ASP A 48 6.60 -2.18 -17.27
CA ASP A 48 6.16 -2.98 -18.43
C ASP A 48 4.65 -2.86 -18.69
N GLY A 49 3.93 -2.02 -17.93
CA GLY A 49 2.47 -1.85 -18.03
C GLY A 49 1.66 -3.12 -17.72
N ALA A 50 2.28 -4.07 -17.03
CA ALA A 50 1.74 -5.41 -16.78
C ALA A 50 1.23 -5.61 -15.35
N ALA A 51 1.15 -4.54 -14.54
CA ALA A 51 0.69 -4.63 -13.16
C ALA A 51 -0.81 -4.97 -13.10
N THR A 52 -1.15 -6.00 -12.34
CA THR A 52 -2.53 -6.50 -12.21
C THR A 52 -3.44 -5.54 -11.42
N THR A 53 -2.86 -4.62 -10.68
CA THR A 53 -3.56 -3.65 -9.82
C THR A 53 -3.85 -2.32 -10.52
N ASP A 54 -3.20 -2.03 -11.65
CA ASP A 54 -3.41 -0.81 -12.42
C ASP A 54 -4.49 -1.07 -13.48
N PHE A 55 -5.75 -0.74 -13.15
CA PHE A 55 -6.92 -1.06 -13.97
C PHE A 55 -7.20 -0.05 -15.08
N MET A 56 -6.68 1.17 -14.99
CA MET A 56 -6.87 2.21 -15.99
C MET A 56 -5.65 2.32 -16.91
N GLU A 57 -5.92 2.49 -18.20
CA GLU A 57 -4.85 2.71 -19.21
C GLU A 57 -3.93 3.88 -18.83
N GLN A 58 -4.49 4.94 -18.24
CA GLN A 58 -3.75 6.09 -17.72
C GLN A 58 -2.87 5.76 -16.50
N GLU A 59 -3.27 4.80 -15.67
CA GLU A 59 -2.46 4.30 -14.55
C GLU A 59 -1.26 3.51 -15.05
N GLN A 60 -1.47 2.67 -16.06
CA GLN A 60 -0.42 1.88 -16.70
C GLN A 60 0.60 2.77 -17.43
N GLU A 61 0.13 3.78 -18.17
CA GLU A 61 1.01 4.71 -18.88
C GLU A 61 1.86 5.58 -17.95
N ARG A 62 1.32 5.99 -16.80
CA ARG A 62 2.00 6.89 -15.86
C ARG A 62 2.68 6.20 -14.70
N GLY A 63 2.40 4.91 -14.49
CA GLY A 63 2.91 4.14 -13.34
C GLY A 63 2.44 4.66 -11.99
N ILE A 64 1.26 5.31 -11.94
CA ILE A 64 0.67 5.87 -10.72
C ILE A 64 -0.76 5.37 -10.54
N THR A 65 -1.17 5.10 -9.30
CA THR A 65 -2.55 4.78 -8.95
C THR A 65 -3.38 6.05 -8.91
N ILE A 66 -4.43 6.09 -9.72
CA ILE A 66 -5.37 7.24 -9.82
C ILE A 66 -6.60 6.98 -8.97
N GLN A 67 -7.15 5.77 -9.01
CA GLN A 67 -8.36 5.39 -8.30
C GLN A 67 -8.06 4.30 -7.26
N SER A 68 -8.62 4.44 -6.06
CA SER A 68 -8.50 3.42 -5.02
C SER A 68 -9.13 2.10 -5.48
N ALA A 69 -8.32 1.07 -5.61
CA ALA A 69 -8.76 -0.28 -5.95
C ALA A 69 -8.68 -1.19 -4.73
N ALA A 70 -9.71 -1.99 -4.51
CA ALA A 70 -9.71 -2.98 -3.46
C ALA A 70 -9.52 -4.38 -4.06
N THR A 71 -8.45 -5.05 -3.67
CA THR A 71 -8.16 -6.43 -4.09
C THR A 71 -8.23 -7.36 -2.90
N THR A 72 -9.04 -8.42 -3.01
CA THR A 72 -9.19 -9.41 -1.94
C THR A 72 -8.21 -10.55 -2.10
N CYS A 73 -7.53 -10.92 -1.02
CA CYS A 73 -6.74 -12.14 -0.91
C CYS A 73 -7.03 -12.85 0.42
N PHE A 74 -6.55 -14.09 0.56
CA PHE A 74 -6.77 -14.91 1.73
C PHE A 74 -5.43 -15.42 2.28
N TRP A 75 -5.29 -15.33 3.61
CA TRP A 75 -4.10 -15.83 4.31
C TRP A 75 -4.47 -16.30 5.71
N LYS A 76 -4.10 -17.54 6.06
CA LYS A 76 -4.36 -18.16 7.37
C LYS A 76 -5.81 -17.96 7.85
N ASP A 77 -6.78 -18.35 7.03
CA ASP A 77 -8.22 -18.26 7.27
C ASP A 77 -8.79 -16.82 7.36
N HIS A 78 -7.95 -15.81 7.23
CA HIS A 78 -8.38 -14.41 7.18
C HIS A 78 -8.59 -13.94 5.74
N ARG A 79 -9.59 -13.09 5.57
CA ARG A 79 -9.82 -12.34 4.33
C ARG A 79 -9.20 -10.96 4.45
N PHE A 80 -8.25 -10.65 3.58
CA PHE A 80 -7.64 -9.34 3.46
C PHE A 80 -8.19 -8.62 2.25
N ASN A 81 -8.71 -7.42 2.45
CA ASN A 81 -8.99 -6.48 1.38
C ASN A 81 -7.84 -5.48 1.37
N ILE A 82 -7.00 -5.56 0.36
CA ILE A 82 -5.90 -4.63 0.16
C ILE A 82 -6.45 -3.45 -0.63
N ILE A 83 -6.42 -2.27 -0.01
CA ILE A 83 -6.89 -1.03 -0.61
C ILE A 83 -5.65 -0.25 -1.03
N ASP A 84 -5.43 -0.20 -2.33
CA ASP A 84 -4.34 0.57 -2.92
C ASP A 84 -4.77 2.04 -2.97
N THR A 85 -4.09 2.88 -2.19
CA THR A 85 -4.43 4.30 -2.10
C THR A 85 -3.60 5.10 -3.11
N PRO A 86 -4.21 6.07 -3.82
CA PRO A 86 -3.46 6.97 -4.68
C PRO A 86 -2.32 7.64 -3.92
N GLY A 87 -1.12 7.64 -4.53
CA GLY A 87 0.07 8.26 -3.92
C GLY A 87 0.22 9.74 -4.22
N HIS A 88 -0.62 10.30 -5.10
CA HIS A 88 -0.48 11.66 -5.60
C HIS A 88 -1.29 12.68 -4.79
N VAL A 89 -0.76 13.90 -4.64
CA VAL A 89 -1.36 14.99 -3.84
C VAL A 89 -2.74 15.42 -4.34
N ASP A 90 -3.01 15.21 -5.62
CA ASP A 90 -4.24 15.64 -6.30
C ASP A 90 -5.47 14.78 -5.94
N PHE A 91 -5.27 13.61 -5.31
CA PHE A 91 -6.35 12.66 -4.98
C PHE A 91 -6.70 12.62 -3.49
N THR A 92 -6.65 13.74 -2.82
CA THR A 92 -6.86 13.87 -1.36
C THR A 92 -8.18 13.28 -0.88
N VAL A 93 -9.26 13.44 -1.65
CA VAL A 93 -10.61 12.97 -1.26
C VAL A 93 -10.68 11.44 -1.31
N GLU A 94 -10.12 10.80 -2.34
CA GLU A 94 -10.05 9.34 -2.47
C GLU A 94 -9.22 8.73 -1.35
N VAL A 95 -8.07 9.32 -1.04
CA VAL A 95 -7.22 8.90 0.09
C VAL A 95 -8.00 8.96 1.40
N TYR A 96 -8.69 10.07 1.67
CA TYR A 96 -9.45 10.25 2.91
C TYR A 96 -10.61 9.27 3.04
N ARG A 97 -11.32 8.99 1.95
CA ARG A 97 -12.42 8.00 1.93
C ARG A 97 -11.89 6.59 2.18
N SER A 98 -10.76 6.25 1.56
CA SER A 98 -10.13 4.95 1.74
C SER A 98 -9.68 4.73 3.18
N LEU A 99 -9.10 5.75 3.82
CA LEU A 99 -8.61 5.67 5.20
C LEU A 99 -9.72 5.32 6.21
N LYS A 100 -10.95 5.80 5.99
CA LYS A 100 -12.07 5.58 6.92
C LYS A 100 -12.54 4.13 7.03
N VAL A 101 -12.20 3.29 6.08
CA VAL A 101 -12.62 1.88 6.05
C VAL A 101 -11.49 0.92 6.42
N LEU A 102 -10.29 1.44 6.74
CA LEU A 102 -9.12 0.63 7.04
C LEU A 102 -9.08 0.19 8.51
N ASP A 103 -8.72 -1.06 8.73
CA ASP A 103 -8.33 -1.61 10.03
C ASP A 103 -6.86 -1.30 10.35
N GLY A 104 -6.04 -1.08 9.32
CA GLY A 104 -4.64 -0.75 9.47
C GLY A 104 -3.98 -0.41 8.14
N GLY A 105 -2.73 0.00 8.20
CA GLY A 105 -1.99 0.42 7.01
C GLY A 105 -0.53 0.00 6.99
N VAL A 106 0.03 -0.04 5.79
CA VAL A 106 1.45 -0.24 5.52
C VAL A 106 2.01 1.00 4.84
N GLY A 107 2.90 1.71 5.53
CA GLY A 107 3.64 2.82 4.96
C GLY A 107 4.91 2.31 4.27
N VAL A 108 4.97 2.40 2.94
CA VAL A 108 6.12 1.96 2.15
C VAL A 108 7.06 3.14 1.92
N PHE A 109 8.30 3.02 2.37
CA PHE A 109 9.35 4.01 2.24
C PHE A 109 10.49 3.49 1.36
N CYS A 110 11.09 4.37 0.57
CA CYS A 110 12.26 4.02 -0.22
C CYS A 110 13.51 4.06 0.67
N GLY A 111 14.31 2.98 0.66
CA GLY A 111 15.55 2.89 1.45
C GLY A 111 16.57 3.97 1.12
N SER A 112 16.63 4.45 -0.12
CA SER A 112 17.50 5.54 -0.56
C SER A 112 16.87 6.93 -0.40
N GLY A 113 15.55 7.08 -0.68
CA GLY A 113 14.84 8.36 -0.58
C GLY A 113 14.46 8.73 0.86
N GLY A 114 14.04 7.76 1.65
CA GLY A 114 13.59 7.99 3.02
C GLY A 114 12.20 8.62 3.11
N VAL A 115 12.04 9.58 4.01
CA VAL A 115 10.79 10.34 4.17
C VAL A 115 10.77 11.48 3.15
N GLU A 116 9.70 11.49 2.36
CA GLU A 116 9.46 12.47 1.30
C GLU A 116 8.14 13.23 1.55
N PRO A 117 7.90 14.39 0.93
CA PRO A 117 6.74 15.25 1.25
C PRO A 117 5.39 14.55 1.18
N GLN A 118 5.20 13.64 0.21
CA GLN A 118 3.96 12.86 0.11
C GLN A 118 3.82 11.85 1.25
N SER A 119 4.94 11.32 1.77
CA SER A 119 4.93 10.44 2.95
C SER A 119 4.43 11.19 4.18
N GLU A 120 4.83 12.45 4.36
CA GLU A 120 4.38 13.31 5.46
C GLU A 120 2.87 13.56 5.36
N THR A 121 2.39 13.88 4.16
CA THR A 121 0.96 14.14 3.91
C THR A 121 0.12 12.90 4.20
N ASN A 122 0.50 11.75 3.68
CA ASN A 122 -0.19 10.47 3.91
C ASN A 122 -0.15 10.08 5.39
N TRP A 123 0.97 10.33 6.07
CA TRP A 123 1.13 10.06 7.49
C TRP A 123 0.19 10.91 8.34
N ARG A 124 0.06 12.20 8.00
CA ARG A 124 -0.88 13.12 8.66
C ARG A 124 -2.33 12.65 8.48
N TYR A 125 -2.74 12.31 7.25
CA TYR A 125 -4.09 11.80 7.00
C TYR A 125 -4.40 10.51 7.76
N ALA A 126 -3.42 9.61 7.87
CA ALA A 126 -3.57 8.41 8.67
C ALA A 126 -3.66 8.70 10.18
N ASN A 127 -2.97 9.75 10.69
CA ASN A 127 -3.14 10.23 12.06
C ASN A 127 -4.55 10.78 12.28
N ASP A 128 -5.02 11.66 11.38
CA ASP A 128 -6.34 12.30 11.47
C ASP A 128 -7.48 11.27 11.39
N SER A 129 -7.22 10.14 10.76
CA SER A 129 -8.18 9.02 10.63
C SER A 129 -7.95 7.91 11.66
N GLU A 130 -7.02 8.08 12.60
CA GLU A 130 -6.66 7.13 13.67
C GLU A 130 -6.28 5.73 13.15
N VAL A 131 -5.74 5.64 11.93
CA VAL A 131 -5.34 4.38 11.31
C VAL A 131 -3.99 3.91 11.87
N SER A 132 -4.00 2.78 12.58
CA SER A 132 -2.77 2.09 13.01
C SER A 132 -1.97 1.62 11.80
N ARG A 133 -0.63 1.69 11.88
CA ARG A 133 0.20 1.37 10.72
C ARG A 133 1.56 0.79 11.10
N ILE A 134 2.10 0.02 10.16
CA ILE A 134 3.48 -0.45 10.19
C ILE A 134 4.27 0.19 9.05
N ILE A 135 5.59 0.18 9.17
CA ILE A 135 6.51 0.72 8.17
C ILE A 135 7.16 -0.43 7.43
N PHE A 136 7.23 -0.31 6.12
CA PHE A 136 7.98 -1.20 5.25
C PHE A 136 9.00 -0.39 4.45
N VAL A 137 10.30 -0.64 4.69
CA VAL A 137 11.38 0.00 3.94
C VAL A 137 11.75 -0.88 2.77
N ASN A 138 11.50 -0.37 1.57
CA ASN A 138 11.68 -1.05 0.29
C ASN A 138 12.93 -0.56 -0.44
N LYS A 139 13.33 -1.25 -1.50
CA LYS A 139 14.47 -0.88 -2.37
C LYS A 139 15.80 -0.79 -1.61
N LEU A 140 16.03 -1.70 -0.67
CA LEU A 140 17.28 -1.77 0.09
C LEU A 140 18.48 -2.26 -0.75
N ASP A 141 18.23 -2.76 -1.95
CA ASP A 141 19.19 -3.12 -2.98
C ASP A 141 19.78 -1.91 -3.71
N ARG A 142 19.18 -0.73 -3.60
CA ARG A 142 19.66 0.48 -4.27
C ARG A 142 20.88 1.08 -3.60
N VAL A 143 21.75 1.67 -4.41
CA VAL A 143 22.91 2.43 -3.92
C VAL A 143 22.44 3.58 -3.03
N GLY A 144 23.05 3.72 -1.86
CA GLY A 144 22.68 4.73 -0.86
C GLY A 144 21.46 4.39 -0.02
N ALA A 145 20.90 3.16 -0.13
CA ALA A 145 19.85 2.70 0.74
C ALA A 145 20.40 2.43 2.16
N ASP A 146 19.67 2.91 3.16
CA ASP A 146 20.01 2.74 4.57
C ASP A 146 18.74 2.62 5.41
N PHE A 147 18.48 1.42 5.92
CA PHE A 147 17.29 1.11 6.71
C PHE A 147 17.24 1.93 8.01
N LEU A 148 18.35 2.00 8.75
CA LEU A 148 18.36 2.69 10.03
C LEU A 148 18.17 4.19 9.87
N ARG A 149 18.76 4.78 8.83
CA ARG A 149 18.55 6.19 8.47
C ARG A 149 17.07 6.48 8.22
N VAL A 150 16.38 5.61 7.46
CA VAL A 150 14.94 5.79 7.18
C VAL A 150 14.12 5.69 8.45
N VAL A 151 14.39 4.71 9.33
CA VAL A 151 13.71 4.57 10.62
C VAL A 151 13.88 5.82 11.48
N GLU A 152 15.09 6.36 11.57
CA GLU A 152 15.35 7.60 12.32
C GLU A 152 14.64 8.82 11.70
N GLN A 153 14.57 8.91 10.37
CA GLN A 153 13.80 9.96 9.71
C GLN A 153 12.30 9.86 10.03
N VAL A 154 11.73 8.65 9.99
CA VAL A 154 10.32 8.43 10.32
C VAL A 154 10.03 8.85 11.76
N LYS A 155 10.91 8.52 12.71
CA LYS A 155 10.76 8.97 14.11
C LYS A 155 10.82 10.49 14.24
N LYS A 156 11.83 11.12 13.63
CA LYS A 156 12.08 12.57 13.78
C LYS A 156 11.09 13.43 13.01
N VAL A 157 10.80 13.07 11.76
CA VAL A 157 9.97 13.90 10.87
C VAL A 157 8.49 13.59 11.06
N LEU A 158 8.12 12.30 11.17
CA LEU A 158 6.72 11.88 11.25
C LEU A 158 6.23 11.68 12.69
N GLY A 159 7.10 11.79 13.70
CA GLY A 159 6.75 11.61 15.09
C GLY A 159 6.32 10.20 15.46
N ALA A 160 6.78 9.18 14.71
CA ALA A 160 6.48 7.79 15.02
C ALA A 160 7.16 7.34 16.32
N LYS A 161 6.46 6.52 17.09
CA LYS A 161 6.95 5.94 18.35
C LYS A 161 7.51 4.55 18.12
#